data_00c8d2cbfaf7a1068aebb5eb290920e4
#
_entry.id   00c8d2cbfaf7a1068aebb5eb290920e4
#
_cell.length_a   1.000
_cell.length_b   1.000
_cell.length_c   1.000
_cell.angle_alpha   90.00
_cell.angle_beta   90.00
_cell.angle_gamma   90.00
#
_symmetry.space_group_name_H-M   'P 1'
#
loop_
_entity.id
_entity.type
_entity.pdbx_description
1 polymer ?
#
loop_
_entity_poly.entity_id
_entity_poly.type
_entity_poly.pdbx_seq_one_letter_code
_entity_poly.pdbx_strand_id
1 'polypeptide(L)'
;MGSKKDLADVLETVGLFSRCTARERRAVARHAQTASLPTGTDLVVEGEPGDALFVIIDGTASVCRDGVEVNQVGPGSYFGELAILDGAPRSATVTATSDVKVAVLGIRMFRTLLREVPDLAEQLLVGLAGALRAAQAAEASE
;
A
#
# COMPACT_ATOMS: atom_id res chain seq x y z
N MET A 1 -7.60 25.24 -11.11
CA MET A 1 -6.38 24.81 -10.73
C MET A 1 -6.40 23.51 -10.01
N GLY A 2 -5.95 22.48 -10.63
CA GLY A 2 -5.92 21.21 -10.00
C GLY A 2 -5.16 21.31 -8.69
N SER A 3 -5.85 21.33 -7.60
CA SER A 3 -5.20 21.23 -6.33
C SER A 3 -4.46 19.89 -6.29
N LYS A 4 -3.16 19.93 -6.20
CA LYS A 4 -2.44 18.77 -5.76
C LYS A 4 -2.95 18.45 -4.38
N LYS A 5 -3.63 17.34 -4.23
CA LYS A 5 -3.94 16.87 -2.90
C LYS A 5 -2.63 16.73 -2.15
N ASP A 6 -2.54 17.40 -1.01
CA ASP A 6 -1.41 17.21 -0.12
C ASP A 6 -1.37 15.73 0.25
N LEU A 7 -0.19 15.11 0.11
CA LEU A 7 -0.04 13.69 0.44
C LEU A 7 -0.46 13.40 1.88
N ALA A 8 -0.16 14.30 2.82
CA ALA A 8 -0.58 14.12 4.21
C ALA A 8 -2.11 14.01 4.33
N ASP A 9 -2.86 14.78 3.54
CA ASP A 9 -4.32 14.70 3.55
C ASP A 9 -4.82 13.39 2.94
N VAL A 10 -4.16 12.90 1.90
CA VAL A 10 -4.48 11.60 1.33
C VAL A 10 -4.24 10.48 2.33
N LEU A 11 -3.13 10.55 3.07
CA LEU A 11 -2.80 9.53 4.08
C LEU A 11 -3.87 9.43 5.17
N GLU A 12 -4.58 10.51 5.47
CA GLU A 12 -5.68 10.48 6.43
C GLU A 12 -6.78 9.50 6.01
N THR A 13 -6.96 9.30 4.70
CA THR A 13 -7.98 8.39 4.16
C THR A 13 -7.50 6.94 4.08
N VAL A 14 -6.20 6.69 4.30
CA VAL A 14 -5.61 5.35 4.26
C VAL A 14 -5.72 4.73 5.65
N GLY A 15 -6.39 3.58 5.77
CA GLY A 15 -6.63 2.94 7.06
C GLY A 15 -5.37 2.76 7.91
N LEU A 16 -4.25 2.45 7.25
CA LEU A 16 -2.95 2.27 7.90
C LEU A 16 -2.51 3.52 8.69
N PHE A 17 -2.83 4.72 8.18
CA PHE A 17 -2.38 5.98 8.77
C PHE A 17 -3.52 6.75 9.45
N SER A 18 -4.72 6.17 9.54
CA SER A 18 -5.91 6.86 10.01
C SER A 18 -5.82 7.29 11.47
N ARG A 19 -5.12 6.53 12.30
CA ARG A 19 -4.92 6.84 13.72
C ARG A 19 -3.68 7.66 14.02
N CYS A 20 -2.86 7.91 13.02
CA CYS A 20 -1.72 8.79 13.17
C CYS A 20 -2.19 10.22 13.37
N THR A 21 -1.43 11.01 14.12
CA THR A 21 -1.68 12.45 14.24
C THR A 21 -1.38 13.13 12.90
N ALA A 22 -1.90 14.33 12.71
CA ALA A 22 -1.59 15.12 11.52
C ALA A 22 -0.08 15.34 11.38
N ARG A 23 0.61 15.55 12.50
CA ARG A 23 2.06 15.73 12.54
C ARG A 23 2.77 14.46 12.06
N GLU A 24 2.33 13.29 12.51
CA GLU A 24 2.89 12.01 12.09
C GLU A 24 2.65 11.77 10.60
N ARG A 25 1.45 12.03 10.10
CA ARG A 25 1.15 11.91 8.67
C ARG A 25 2.01 12.85 7.82
N ARG A 26 2.25 14.08 8.28
CA ARG A 26 3.14 15.00 7.57
C ARG A 26 4.58 14.49 7.55
N ALA A 27 5.03 13.85 8.63
CA ALA A 27 6.36 13.24 8.68
C ALA A 27 6.46 12.09 7.67
N VAL A 28 5.46 11.23 7.59
CA VAL A 28 5.40 10.16 6.59
C VAL A 28 5.44 10.74 5.17
N ALA A 29 4.63 11.76 4.92
CA ALA A 29 4.55 12.40 3.60
C ALA A 29 5.90 12.99 3.16
N ARG A 30 6.65 13.56 4.10
CA ARG A 30 7.98 14.12 3.78
C ARG A 30 8.97 13.06 3.32
N HIS A 31 8.85 11.83 3.78
CA HIS A 31 9.77 10.73 3.47
C HIS A 31 9.32 9.88 2.29
N ALA A 32 8.08 10.06 1.84
CA ALA A 32 7.56 9.34 0.69
C ALA A 32 7.96 10.03 -0.61
N GLN A 33 8.22 9.24 -1.63
CA GLN A 33 8.40 9.75 -2.98
C GLN A 33 7.10 9.52 -3.75
N THR A 34 6.74 10.46 -4.63
CA THR A 34 5.57 10.31 -5.49
C THR A 34 6.00 10.02 -6.92
N ALA A 35 5.21 9.20 -7.61
CA ALA A 35 5.45 8.86 -9.01
C ALA A 35 4.12 8.80 -9.74
N SER A 36 4.12 9.27 -10.99
CA SER A 36 2.99 9.15 -11.90
C SER A 36 3.35 8.14 -12.97
N LEU A 37 2.54 7.13 -13.14
CA LEU A 37 2.84 6.00 -14.04
C LEU A 37 1.65 5.74 -14.96
N PRO A 38 1.91 5.40 -16.24
CA PRO A 38 0.83 5.18 -17.19
C PRO A 38 0.11 3.86 -16.97
N THR A 39 -1.10 3.77 -17.52
CA THR A 39 -1.86 2.54 -17.62
C THR A 39 -0.97 1.41 -18.16
N GLY A 40 -1.09 0.24 -17.59
CA GLY A 40 -0.34 -0.96 -18.01
C GLY A 40 1.00 -1.13 -17.30
N THR A 41 1.43 -0.17 -16.49
CA THR A 41 2.67 -0.29 -15.72
C THR A 41 2.50 -1.33 -14.62
N ASP A 42 3.46 -2.26 -14.52
CA ASP A 42 3.55 -3.17 -13.37
C ASP A 42 4.23 -2.44 -12.22
N LEU A 43 3.48 -2.17 -11.17
CA LEU A 43 4.00 -1.47 -9.99
C LEU A 43 4.89 -2.38 -9.15
N VAL A 44 4.46 -3.62 -8.99
CA VAL A 44 5.23 -4.70 -8.38
C VAL A 44 4.96 -5.97 -9.16
N VAL A 45 5.92 -6.91 -9.16
CA VAL A 45 5.84 -8.15 -9.91
C VAL A 45 5.98 -9.34 -8.96
N GLU A 46 5.04 -10.27 -9.05
CA GLU A 46 5.03 -11.49 -8.24
C GLU A 46 6.36 -12.24 -8.36
N GLY A 47 6.89 -12.67 -7.23
CA GLY A 47 8.15 -13.41 -7.17
C GLY A 47 9.40 -12.54 -7.11
N GLU A 48 9.31 -11.25 -7.43
CA GLU A 48 10.45 -10.34 -7.31
C GLU A 48 10.65 -9.86 -5.88
N PRO A 49 11.88 -9.49 -5.51
CA PRO A 49 12.12 -8.89 -4.18
C PRO A 49 11.34 -7.61 -4.00
N GLY A 50 10.86 -7.34 -2.78
CA GLY A 50 10.12 -6.12 -2.47
C GLY A 50 10.84 -5.29 -1.42
N ASP A 51 10.99 -4.00 -1.70
CA ASP A 51 11.72 -3.07 -0.83
C ASP A 51 10.95 -1.78 -0.55
N ALA A 52 9.67 -1.72 -0.88
CA ALA A 52 8.88 -0.52 -0.69
C ALA A 52 7.40 -0.83 -0.47
N LEU A 53 6.76 0.06 0.28
CA LEU A 53 5.31 0.13 0.43
C LEU A 53 4.79 1.15 -0.59
N PHE A 54 3.68 0.84 -1.23
CA PHE A 54 3.01 1.73 -2.18
C PHE A 54 1.65 2.14 -1.65
N VAL A 55 1.32 3.42 -1.81
CA VAL A 55 -0.01 3.96 -1.51
C VAL A 55 -0.55 4.58 -2.79
N ILE A 56 -1.75 4.19 -3.22
CA ILE A 56 -2.38 4.78 -4.40
C ILE A 56 -3.02 6.12 -4.01
N ILE A 57 -2.59 7.18 -4.67
CA ILE A 57 -3.13 8.52 -4.50
C ILE A 57 -4.29 8.74 -5.48
N ASP A 58 -4.07 8.37 -6.74
CA ASP A 58 -5.05 8.50 -7.82
C ASP A 58 -4.94 7.31 -8.74
N GLY A 59 -6.05 6.95 -9.39
CA GLY A 59 -6.09 5.85 -10.35
C GLY A 59 -6.42 4.52 -9.72
N THR A 60 -6.36 3.47 -10.54
CA THR A 60 -6.73 2.11 -10.15
C THR A 60 -5.70 1.11 -10.64
N ALA A 61 -5.64 -0.04 -9.98
CA ALA A 61 -4.75 -1.12 -10.37
C ALA A 61 -5.39 -2.48 -10.08
N SER A 62 -4.97 -3.48 -10.85
CA SER A 62 -5.39 -4.87 -10.71
C SER A 62 -4.32 -5.64 -9.95
N VAL A 63 -4.73 -6.44 -8.97
CA VAL A 63 -3.85 -7.33 -8.22
C VAL A 63 -4.06 -8.74 -8.75
N CYS A 64 -3.00 -9.34 -9.30
CA CYS A 64 -3.05 -10.67 -9.88
C CYS A 64 -2.08 -11.62 -9.18
N ARG A 65 -2.52 -12.85 -8.98
CA ARG A 65 -1.70 -13.93 -8.43
C ARG A 65 -1.84 -15.13 -9.34
N ASP A 66 -0.70 -15.66 -9.80
CA ASP A 66 -0.65 -16.77 -10.77
C ASP A 66 -1.48 -16.47 -12.03
N GLY A 67 -1.43 -15.22 -12.49
CA GLY A 67 -2.14 -14.80 -13.70
C GLY A 67 -3.64 -14.53 -13.52
N VAL A 68 -4.17 -14.68 -12.30
CA VAL A 68 -5.60 -14.50 -12.01
C VAL A 68 -5.80 -13.24 -11.19
N GLU A 69 -6.71 -12.36 -11.61
CA GLU A 69 -7.05 -11.19 -10.82
C GLU A 69 -7.75 -11.61 -9.54
N VAL A 70 -7.16 -11.24 -8.41
CA VAL A 70 -7.70 -11.56 -7.08
C VAL A 70 -8.28 -10.34 -6.39
N ASN A 71 -7.95 -9.12 -6.84
CA ASN A 71 -8.45 -7.90 -6.25
C ASN A 71 -8.22 -6.72 -7.19
N GLN A 72 -8.93 -5.63 -6.91
CA GLN A 72 -8.66 -4.33 -7.51
C GLN A 72 -8.43 -3.32 -6.41
N VAL A 73 -7.54 -2.38 -6.64
CA VAL A 73 -7.19 -1.35 -5.65
C VAL A 73 -7.30 0.03 -6.28
N GLY A 74 -7.62 1.01 -5.46
CA GLY A 74 -7.83 2.38 -5.89
C GLY A 74 -7.30 3.38 -4.88
N PRO A 75 -7.70 4.66 -4.99
CA PRO A 75 -7.20 5.70 -4.09
C PRO A 75 -7.40 5.33 -2.61
N GLY A 76 -6.36 5.50 -1.81
CA GLY A 76 -6.36 5.14 -0.41
C GLY A 76 -5.92 3.71 -0.12
N SER A 77 -5.79 2.87 -1.13
CA SER A 77 -5.26 1.51 -0.97
C SER A 77 -3.75 1.53 -0.82
N TYR A 78 -3.22 0.55 -0.09
CA TYR A 78 -1.78 0.35 0.00
C TYR A 78 -1.44 -1.12 -0.24
N PHE A 79 -0.23 -1.37 -0.68
CA PHE A 79 0.25 -2.73 -0.92
C PHE A 79 1.78 -2.79 -0.82
N GLY A 80 2.32 -3.99 -0.71
CA GLY A 80 3.75 -4.22 -0.61
C GLY A 80 4.26 -4.45 0.79
N GLU A 81 3.39 -4.37 1.80
CA GLU A 81 3.75 -4.51 3.22
C GLU A 81 4.29 -5.89 3.58
N LEU A 82 3.78 -6.95 2.95
CA LEU A 82 4.17 -8.32 3.29
C LEU A 82 5.66 -8.56 3.02
N ALA A 83 6.14 -8.14 1.86
CA ALA A 83 7.55 -8.32 1.50
C ALA A 83 8.48 -7.55 2.45
N ILE A 84 8.02 -6.40 2.96
CA ILE A 84 8.78 -5.64 3.94
C ILE A 84 8.84 -6.36 5.28
N LEU A 85 7.72 -6.94 5.70
CA LEU A 85 7.60 -7.54 7.03
C LEU A 85 8.35 -8.86 7.16
N ASP A 86 8.25 -9.73 6.16
CA ASP A 86 8.82 -11.08 6.26
C ASP A 86 9.99 -11.33 5.33
N GLY A 87 10.35 -10.36 4.47
CA GLY A 87 11.46 -10.51 3.54
C GLY A 87 11.19 -11.47 2.40
N ALA A 88 9.97 -11.98 2.29
CA ALA A 88 9.60 -12.89 1.21
C ALA A 88 9.42 -12.14 -0.11
N PRO A 89 9.48 -12.83 -1.26
CA PRO A 89 9.19 -12.19 -2.54
C PRO A 89 7.77 -11.63 -2.61
N ARG A 90 7.53 -10.72 -3.56
CA ARG A 90 6.20 -10.16 -3.79
C ARG A 90 5.17 -11.27 -4.00
N SER A 91 4.04 -11.19 -3.31
CA SER A 91 3.00 -12.22 -3.34
C SER A 91 2.07 -12.09 -4.54
N ALA A 92 2.12 -10.97 -5.26
CA ALA A 92 1.24 -10.70 -6.39
C ALA A 92 1.88 -9.67 -7.32
N THR A 93 1.35 -9.60 -8.54
CA THR A 93 1.66 -8.53 -9.50
C THR A 93 0.55 -7.49 -9.42
N VAL A 94 0.92 -6.23 -9.32
CA VAL A 94 -0.02 -5.11 -9.31
C VAL A 94 0.23 -4.28 -10.56
N THR A 95 -0.77 -4.22 -11.43
CA THR A 95 -0.68 -3.56 -12.74
C THR A 95 -1.68 -2.41 -12.81
N ALA A 96 -1.21 -1.23 -13.20
CA ALA A 96 -2.07 -0.06 -13.35
C ALA A 96 -3.13 -0.30 -14.44
N THR A 97 -4.41 -0.15 -14.07
CA THR A 97 -5.54 -0.26 -15.00
C THR A 97 -6.01 1.12 -15.49
N SER A 98 -5.45 2.17 -14.92
CA SER A 98 -5.58 3.54 -15.39
C SER A 98 -4.22 4.21 -15.16
N ASP A 99 -4.05 5.45 -15.58
CA ASP A 99 -2.91 6.24 -15.15
C ASP A 99 -2.99 6.38 -13.63
N VAL A 100 -1.88 6.15 -12.94
CA VAL A 100 -1.87 6.15 -11.47
C VAL A 100 -0.85 7.14 -10.94
N LYS A 101 -1.18 7.70 -9.79
CA LYS A 101 -0.23 8.44 -8.98
C LYS A 101 -0.08 7.68 -7.66
N VAL A 102 1.15 7.38 -7.28
CA VAL A 102 1.46 6.59 -6.10
C VAL A 102 2.46 7.32 -5.21
N ALA A 103 2.38 7.05 -3.92
CA ALA A 103 3.42 7.40 -2.96
C ALA A 103 4.18 6.12 -2.63
N VAL A 104 5.50 6.23 -2.55
CA VAL A 104 6.40 5.10 -2.31
C VAL A 104 7.19 5.36 -1.04
N LEU A 105 7.10 4.44 -0.09
CA LEU A 105 7.90 4.45 1.13
C LEU A 105 8.88 3.29 1.09
N GLY A 106 10.18 3.60 1.11
CA GLY A 106 11.22 2.57 1.16
C GLY A 106 11.17 1.77 2.45
N ILE A 107 11.70 0.54 2.39
CA ILE A 107 11.67 -0.41 3.50
C ILE A 107 12.28 0.14 4.79
N ARG A 108 13.42 0.85 4.69
CA ARG A 108 14.12 1.38 5.88
C ARG A 108 13.26 2.42 6.60
N MET A 109 12.68 3.33 5.84
CA MET A 109 11.85 4.38 6.40
C MET A 109 10.57 3.79 7.00
N PHE A 110 9.95 2.84 6.31
CA PHE A 110 8.75 2.20 6.81
C PHE A 110 9.02 1.47 8.13
N ARG A 111 10.13 0.73 8.22
CA ARG A 111 10.52 0.06 9.46
C ARG A 111 10.78 1.04 10.61
N THR A 112 11.42 2.16 10.30
CA THR A 112 11.65 3.23 11.28
C THR A 112 10.32 3.78 11.80
N LEU A 113 9.37 4.04 10.90
CA LEU A 113 8.05 4.54 11.27
C LEU A 113 7.28 3.54 12.12
N LEU A 114 7.38 2.24 11.81
CA LEU A 114 6.75 1.19 12.62
C LEU A 114 7.25 1.19 14.07
N ARG A 115 8.52 1.51 14.27
CA ARG A 115 9.09 1.58 15.62
C ARG A 115 8.73 2.87 16.34
N GLU A 116 8.69 3.97 15.61
CA GLU A 116 8.49 5.31 16.19
C GLU A 116 7.03 5.70 16.37
N VAL A 117 6.13 5.06 15.60
CA VAL A 117 4.70 5.38 15.60
C VAL A 117 3.92 4.11 15.95
N PRO A 118 3.67 3.85 17.25
CA PRO A 118 3.00 2.59 17.67
C PRO A 118 1.64 2.35 17.01
N ASP A 119 0.85 3.39 16.79
CA ASP A 119 -0.46 3.27 16.14
C ASP A 119 -0.35 2.76 14.71
N LEU A 120 0.75 3.06 14.01
CA LEU A 120 0.99 2.57 12.66
C LEU A 120 1.15 1.05 12.66
N ALA A 121 1.96 0.51 13.57
CA ALA A 121 2.16 -0.92 13.69
C ALA A 121 0.85 -1.62 14.06
N GLU A 122 0.09 -1.07 15.00
CA GLU A 122 -1.20 -1.63 15.40
C GLU A 122 -2.18 -1.67 14.23
N GLN A 123 -2.29 -0.58 13.45
CA GLN A 123 -3.19 -0.53 12.30
C GLN A 123 -2.75 -1.50 11.20
N LEU A 124 -1.46 -1.71 11.02
CA LEU A 124 -0.97 -2.71 10.10
C LEU A 124 -1.41 -4.11 10.52
N LEU A 125 -1.30 -4.44 11.81
CA LEU A 125 -1.76 -5.73 12.34
C LEU A 125 -3.27 -5.90 12.16
N VAL A 126 -4.05 -4.87 12.38
CA VAL A 126 -5.51 -4.90 12.18
C VAL A 126 -5.83 -5.18 10.71
N GLY A 127 -5.14 -4.52 9.79
CA GLY A 127 -5.32 -4.75 8.35
C GLY A 127 -4.98 -6.18 7.95
N LEU A 128 -3.87 -6.71 8.45
CA LEU A 128 -3.45 -8.09 8.19
C LEU A 128 -4.43 -9.11 8.77
N ALA A 129 -4.94 -8.87 9.98
CA ALA A 129 -5.94 -9.73 10.58
C ALA A 129 -7.22 -9.76 9.74
N GLY A 130 -7.66 -8.60 9.24
CA GLY A 130 -8.82 -8.52 8.36
C GLY A 130 -8.63 -9.30 7.06
N ALA A 131 -7.47 -9.18 6.45
CA ALA A 131 -7.13 -9.91 5.22
C ALA A 131 -7.12 -11.42 5.48
N LEU A 132 -6.56 -11.85 6.60
CA LEU A 132 -6.52 -13.27 6.98
C LEU A 132 -7.94 -13.82 7.19
N ARG A 133 -8.79 -13.10 7.91
CA ARG A 133 -10.19 -13.52 8.12
C ARG A 133 -10.95 -13.61 6.80
N ALA A 134 -10.74 -12.68 5.88
CA ALA A 134 -11.36 -12.72 4.56
C ALA A 134 -10.91 -13.95 3.77
N ALA A 135 -9.63 -14.30 3.83
CA ALA A 135 -9.10 -15.50 3.18
C ALA A 135 -9.69 -16.76 3.78
N GLN A 136 -9.82 -16.84 5.12
CA GLN A 136 -10.43 -17.97 5.80
C GLN A 136 -11.91 -18.12 5.43
N ALA A 137 -12.64 -17.02 5.33
CA ALA A 137 -14.06 -17.03 4.94
C ALA A 137 -14.20 -17.54 3.49
N ALA A 138 -13.31 -17.12 2.58
CA ALA A 138 -13.31 -17.61 1.20
C ALA A 138 -13.07 -19.11 1.15
N GLU A 139 -12.12 -19.64 1.92
CA GLU A 139 -11.87 -21.08 2.01
C GLU A 139 -13.10 -21.84 2.52
N ALA A 140 -13.78 -21.31 3.53
CA ALA A 140 -14.95 -21.95 4.11
C ALA A 140 -16.16 -21.98 3.16
N SER A 141 -16.17 -21.09 2.15
CA SER A 141 -17.26 -20.97 1.18
C SER A 141 -17.12 -21.96 0.02
N GLU A 142 -15.97 -22.58 -0.14
CA GLU A 142 -15.71 -23.54 -1.24
C GLU A 142 -16.34 -24.87 -1.00
#